data_4cff076366e30e872e4dd81170069b9f
#
_entry.id   4cff076366e30e872e4dd81170069b9f
#
_cell.length_a   1.000
_cell.length_b   1.000
_cell.length_c   1.000
_cell.angle_alpha   90.00
_cell.angle_beta   90.00
_cell.angle_gamma   90.00
#
_symmetry.space_group_name_H-M   'P 1'
#
loop_
_entity.id
_entity.type
_entity.pdbx_description
1 polymer ?
#
loop_
_entity_poly.entity_id
_entity_poly.type
_entity_poly.pdbx_seq_one_letter_code
_entity_poly.pdbx_strand_id
1 'polypeptide(L)'
;MYAAFYGHIEARYLRLTIGFSSSWSKTLSEIDIYKIDSEDPTVYAVTGTENLITGKITHRQTGSTSDVNASFSAYATVASTSGYTVSVAADNSLVAAYNTAHDTSYAALSAEYLQLDNSTLTIAAGAYKSEGEVTVSLKGDLTRLGDLNGYLAPLKLSSSGAGTSAGRGVVYL
;
A
#
# COMPACT_ATOMS: atom_id res chain seq x y z
N MET A 1 13.10 9.04 -13.10
CA MET A 1 12.98 7.79 -13.90
C MET A 1 13.03 6.65 -12.92
N TYR A 2 11.93 5.95 -12.76
CA TYR A 2 11.86 4.78 -11.86
C TYR A 2 12.10 3.55 -12.72
N ALA A 3 13.10 2.73 -12.36
CA ALA A 3 13.27 1.40 -12.93
C ALA A 3 12.74 0.40 -11.89
N ALA A 4 11.61 -0.21 -12.15
CA ALA A 4 11.12 -1.31 -11.37
C ALA A 4 11.54 -2.62 -12.05
N PHE A 5 12.27 -3.45 -11.34
CA PHE A 5 12.58 -4.81 -11.78
C PHE A 5 11.55 -5.75 -11.18
N TYR A 6 10.75 -6.36 -12.05
CA TYR A 6 9.81 -7.41 -11.68
C TYR A 6 10.41 -8.75 -12.11
N GLY A 7 10.81 -9.56 -11.13
CA GLY A 7 11.32 -10.90 -11.40
C GLY A 7 11.99 -11.51 -10.18
N HIS A 8 11.85 -12.83 -10.04
CA HIS A 8 12.60 -13.60 -9.07
C HIS A 8 14.05 -13.69 -9.54
N ILE A 9 14.98 -13.15 -8.77
CA ILE A 9 16.42 -13.27 -9.02
C ILE A 9 17.01 -14.10 -7.89
N GLU A 10 17.38 -15.34 -8.16
CA GLU A 10 18.24 -16.09 -7.27
C GLU A 10 19.67 -15.58 -7.42
N ALA A 11 20.12 -14.75 -6.49
CA ALA A 11 21.47 -14.24 -6.49
C ALA A 11 22.06 -14.26 -5.08
N ARG A 12 23.32 -14.72 -4.98
CA ARG A 12 24.11 -14.63 -3.76
C ARG A 12 24.59 -13.20 -3.50
N TYR A 13 24.66 -12.40 -4.55
CA TYR A 13 25.09 -11.01 -4.52
C TYR A 13 24.29 -10.18 -5.53
N LEU A 14 23.81 -9.02 -5.11
CA LEU A 14 23.25 -8.01 -6.00
C LEU A 14 24.30 -6.92 -6.25
N ARG A 15 24.65 -6.69 -7.50
CA ARG A 15 25.46 -5.55 -7.92
C ARG A 15 24.62 -4.56 -8.68
N LEU A 16 24.44 -3.37 -8.12
CA LEU A 16 23.80 -2.26 -8.82
C LEU A 16 24.88 -1.40 -9.46
N THR A 17 24.83 -1.28 -10.78
CA THR A 17 25.72 -0.37 -11.53
C THR A 17 24.88 0.78 -12.06
N ILE A 18 25.18 2.01 -11.61
CA ILE A 18 24.50 3.22 -12.04
C ILE A 18 25.43 3.99 -12.97
N GLY A 19 25.06 4.07 -14.24
CA GLY A 19 25.76 4.87 -15.24
C GLY A 19 25.19 6.30 -15.29
N PHE A 20 26.06 7.31 -15.18
CA PHE A 20 25.70 8.71 -15.35
C PHE A 20 26.23 9.21 -16.68
N SER A 21 25.37 9.78 -17.51
CA SER A 21 25.75 10.33 -18.83
C SER A 21 26.02 11.83 -18.83
N SER A 22 25.99 12.49 -17.66
CA SER A 22 26.21 13.94 -17.54
C SER A 22 26.95 14.32 -16.26
N SER A 23 27.62 15.48 -16.27
CA SER A 23 28.39 16.04 -15.17
C SER A 23 27.59 16.58 -13.99
N TRP A 24 26.26 16.42 -13.98
CA TRP A 24 25.42 16.80 -12.86
C TRP A 24 25.42 15.70 -11.81
N SER A 25 25.71 16.05 -10.56
CA SER A 25 25.62 15.13 -9.44
C SER A 25 24.15 14.68 -9.29
N LYS A 26 23.93 13.37 -9.37
CA LYS A 26 22.65 12.74 -9.05
C LYS A 26 22.77 12.05 -7.71
N THR A 27 21.88 12.38 -6.81
CA THR A 27 21.82 11.74 -5.51
C THR A 27 20.87 10.55 -5.61
N LEU A 28 21.35 9.38 -5.24
CA LEU A 28 20.50 8.24 -4.98
C LEU A 28 20.07 8.34 -3.52
N SER A 29 18.80 8.63 -3.27
CA SER A 29 18.31 8.90 -1.93
C SER A 29 17.98 7.62 -1.16
N GLU A 30 17.61 6.53 -1.85
CA GLU A 30 17.22 5.29 -1.21
C GLU A 30 17.35 4.10 -2.15
N ILE A 31 17.87 2.99 -1.65
CA ILE A 31 17.79 1.67 -2.28
C ILE A 31 17.21 0.71 -1.25
N ASP A 32 15.98 0.28 -1.48
CA ASP A 32 15.38 -0.79 -0.70
C ASP A 32 15.68 -2.14 -1.35
N ILE A 33 16.42 -2.98 -0.65
CA ILE A 33 16.67 -4.37 -1.04
C ILE A 33 15.91 -5.26 -0.06
N TYR A 34 14.85 -5.89 -0.55
CA TYR A 34 14.09 -6.85 0.25
C TYR A 34 14.62 -8.26 0.00
N LYS A 35 15.09 -8.91 1.07
CA LYS A 35 15.35 -10.33 1.07
C LYS A 35 14.02 -11.07 1.27
N ILE A 36 13.67 -11.92 0.32
CA ILE A 36 12.56 -12.86 0.48
C ILE A 36 13.12 -14.06 1.21
N ASP A 37 12.88 -14.14 2.51
CA ASP A 37 13.46 -15.16 3.38
C ASP A 37 12.64 -16.45 3.45
N SER A 38 11.48 -16.53 2.79
CA SER A 38 10.63 -17.71 2.85
C SER A 38 10.33 -18.24 1.46
N GLU A 39 10.35 -19.54 1.31
CA GLU A 39 9.76 -20.26 0.18
C GLU A 39 8.23 -20.12 0.17
N ASP A 40 7.66 -19.61 1.26
CA ASP A 40 6.23 -19.40 1.39
C ASP A 40 5.80 -18.13 0.62
N PRO A 41 4.83 -18.24 -0.26
CA PRO A 41 4.34 -17.11 -1.03
C PRO A 41 3.70 -16.07 -0.09
N THR A 42 4.01 -14.79 -0.31
CA THR A 42 3.37 -13.68 0.41
C THR A 42 2.79 -12.67 -0.57
N VAL A 43 1.66 -12.07 -0.18
CA VAL A 43 1.06 -10.95 -0.92
C VAL A 43 1.40 -9.62 -0.25
N TYR A 44 1.52 -8.58 -1.07
CA TYR A 44 1.87 -7.23 -0.61
C TYR A 44 1.29 -6.17 -1.57
N ALA A 45 1.29 -4.91 -1.11
CA ALA A 45 0.98 -3.75 -1.94
C ALA A 45 2.17 -2.79 -2.00
N VAL A 46 2.18 -1.92 -3.00
CA VAL A 46 3.19 -0.86 -3.15
C VAL A 46 2.46 0.44 -3.44
N THR A 47 2.50 1.36 -2.48
CA THR A 47 1.95 2.71 -2.59
C THR A 47 2.95 3.68 -1.97
N GLY A 48 3.60 4.51 -2.73
CA GLY A 48 4.52 5.50 -2.18
C GLY A 48 5.53 4.98 -1.14
N THR A 49 6.01 5.88 -0.30
CA THR A 49 6.89 5.55 0.84
C THR A 49 6.06 4.93 1.96
N GLU A 50 6.56 3.85 2.57
CA GLU A 50 5.92 3.16 3.71
C GLU A 50 4.48 2.70 3.49
N ASN A 51 4.06 2.52 2.23
CA ASN A 51 2.67 2.21 1.87
C ASN A 51 1.65 3.23 2.43
N LEU A 52 2.03 4.49 2.51
CA LEU A 52 1.18 5.58 2.97
C LEU A 52 0.57 6.34 1.78
N ILE A 53 -0.75 6.45 1.79
CA ILE A 53 -1.54 7.33 0.92
C ILE A 53 -1.98 8.50 1.79
N THR A 54 -1.72 9.72 1.34
CA THR A 54 -2.15 10.93 2.06
C THR A 54 -3.20 11.68 1.27
N GLY A 55 -4.13 12.28 1.98
CA GLY A 55 -5.14 13.15 1.41
C GLY A 55 -5.62 14.19 2.41
N LYS A 56 -6.45 15.09 1.94
CA LYS A 56 -6.97 16.21 2.73
C LYS A 56 -8.49 16.26 2.69
N ILE A 57 -9.07 16.52 3.85
CA ILE A 57 -10.48 16.91 3.98
C ILE A 57 -10.52 18.42 4.11
N THR A 58 -11.32 19.08 3.26
CA THR A 58 -11.53 20.53 3.30
C THR A 58 -12.94 20.82 3.77
N HIS A 59 -13.07 21.45 4.93
CA HIS A 59 -14.34 21.90 5.50
C HIS A 59 -14.70 23.28 4.99
N ARG A 60 -15.95 23.47 4.58
CA ARG A 60 -16.51 24.74 4.12
C ARG A 60 -17.88 24.94 4.75
N GLN A 61 -18.39 26.15 4.76
CA GLN A 61 -19.74 26.45 5.27
C GLN A 61 -20.86 25.69 4.54
N THR A 62 -20.62 25.31 3.27
CA THR A 62 -21.60 24.59 2.42
C THR A 62 -21.39 23.08 2.40
N GLY A 63 -20.46 22.55 3.21
CA GLY A 63 -20.15 21.12 3.24
C GLY A 63 -18.64 20.83 3.26
N SER A 64 -18.28 19.58 3.23
CA SER A 64 -16.88 19.13 3.24
C SER A 64 -16.57 18.29 2.02
N THR A 65 -15.36 18.44 1.49
CA THR A 65 -14.85 17.68 0.34
C THR A 65 -13.53 17.01 0.70
N SER A 66 -13.20 15.92 -0.01
CA SER A 66 -11.92 15.25 0.11
C SER A 66 -11.24 15.16 -1.24
N ASP A 67 -9.91 15.21 -1.25
CA ASP A 67 -9.07 14.92 -2.41
C ASP A 67 -8.52 13.48 -2.39
N VAL A 68 -8.91 12.67 -1.41
CA VAL A 68 -8.54 11.26 -1.34
C VAL A 68 -9.14 10.51 -2.52
N ASN A 69 -8.29 10.13 -3.46
CA ASN A 69 -8.62 9.26 -4.59
C ASN A 69 -7.33 8.58 -5.05
N ALA A 70 -7.12 7.35 -4.61
CA ALA A 70 -5.91 6.60 -4.89
C ALA A 70 -6.23 5.17 -5.29
N SER A 71 -5.36 4.57 -6.10
CA SER A 71 -5.48 3.18 -6.49
C SER A 71 -4.17 2.44 -6.25
N PHE A 72 -4.26 1.16 -5.92
CA PHE A 72 -3.12 0.28 -5.79
C PHE A 72 -3.43 -1.15 -6.22
N SER A 73 -2.40 -1.85 -6.68
CA SER A 73 -2.45 -3.26 -7.04
C SER A 73 -1.91 -4.14 -5.92
N ALA A 74 -2.31 -5.40 -5.91
CA ALA A 74 -1.67 -6.43 -5.12
C ALA A 74 -0.57 -7.14 -5.91
N TYR A 75 0.47 -7.56 -5.22
CA TYR A 75 1.60 -8.30 -5.77
C TYR A 75 1.83 -9.57 -4.95
N ALA A 76 2.46 -10.56 -5.58
CA ALA A 76 2.90 -11.79 -4.92
C ALA A 76 4.41 -11.95 -5.07
N THR A 77 5.08 -12.48 -4.05
CA THR A 77 6.52 -12.79 -4.07
C THR A 77 6.86 -13.98 -4.95
N VAL A 78 5.90 -14.91 -5.08
CA VAL A 78 6.05 -16.14 -5.88
C VAL A 78 4.81 -16.28 -6.78
N ALA A 79 5.01 -16.62 -8.03
CA ALA A 79 3.91 -16.94 -8.93
C ALA A 79 3.29 -18.29 -8.56
N SER A 80 1.95 -18.33 -8.48
CA SER A 80 1.20 -19.55 -8.21
C SER A 80 0.76 -20.21 -9.51
N THR A 81 0.71 -21.53 -9.52
CA THR A 81 0.11 -22.27 -10.65
C THR A 81 -1.42 -22.17 -10.71
N SER A 82 -2.07 -21.80 -9.60
CA SER A 82 -3.53 -21.60 -9.50
C SER A 82 -3.93 -20.12 -9.35
N GLY A 83 -2.95 -19.21 -9.21
CA GLY A 83 -3.20 -17.81 -8.89
C GLY A 83 -3.50 -17.58 -7.41
N TYR A 84 -3.79 -16.32 -7.05
CA TYR A 84 -4.18 -15.90 -5.70
C TYR A 84 -5.41 -14.99 -5.76
N THR A 85 -6.27 -15.13 -4.77
CA THR A 85 -7.30 -14.13 -4.47
C THR A 85 -6.82 -13.30 -3.29
N VAL A 86 -6.80 -11.98 -3.44
CA VAL A 86 -6.37 -11.03 -2.42
C VAL A 86 -7.55 -10.14 -2.06
N SER A 87 -7.91 -10.13 -0.78
CA SER A 87 -8.94 -9.24 -0.25
C SER A 87 -8.32 -8.11 0.54
N VAL A 88 -8.87 -6.92 0.42
CA VAL A 88 -8.45 -5.70 1.13
C VAL A 88 -9.60 -5.20 1.99
N ALA A 89 -9.34 -5.01 3.27
CA ALA A 89 -10.33 -4.52 4.22
C ALA A 89 -9.71 -3.55 5.23
N ALA A 90 -10.50 -2.62 5.73
CA ALA A 90 -10.07 -1.75 6.82
C ALA A 90 -9.89 -2.55 8.12
N ASP A 91 -8.78 -2.31 8.83
CA ASP A 91 -8.47 -2.92 10.12
C ASP A 91 -8.00 -1.83 11.12
N ASN A 92 -8.97 -1.19 11.75
CA ASN A 92 -8.72 -0.09 12.68
C ASN A 92 -7.97 -0.52 13.96
N SER A 93 -7.84 -1.83 14.23
CA SER A 93 -7.03 -2.32 15.33
C SER A 93 -5.53 -1.99 15.20
N LEU A 94 -5.08 -1.70 13.96
CA LEU A 94 -3.70 -1.37 13.65
C LEU A 94 -3.33 0.10 13.90
N VAL A 95 -4.31 0.99 14.15
CA VAL A 95 -4.08 2.44 14.34
C VAL A 95 -3.18 2.71 15.54
N ALA A 96 -3.42 2.05 16.66
CA ALA A 96 -2.62 2.25 17.87
C ALA A 96 -1.15 1.84 17.68
N ALA A 97 -0.91 0.73 16.99
CA ALA A 97 0.43 0.26 16.69
C ALA A 97 1.17 1.21 15.73
N TYR A 98 0.48 1.72 14.71
CA TYR A 98 1.02 2.73 13.80
C TYR A 98 1.41 4.00 14.55
N ASN A 99 0.49 4.55 15.37
CA ASN A 99 0.74 5.76 16.14
C ASN A 99 1.96 5.61 17.06
N THR A 100 2.12 4.44 17.68
CA THR A 100 3.30 4.18 18.54
C THR A 100 4.59 4.12 17.73
N ALA A 101 4.56 3.48 16.56
CA ALA A 101 5.75 3.31 15.73
C ALA A 101 6.24 4.62 15.08
N HIS A 102 5.31 5.55 14.81
CA HIS A 102 5.59 6.80 14.08
C HIS A 102 5.49 8.06 14.94
N ASP A 103 5.31 7.92 16.26
CA ASP A 103 5.10 9.03 17.20
C ASP A 103 3.98 9.99 16.76
N THR A 104 2.84 9.42 16.36
CA THR A 104 1.67 10.14 15.88
C THR A 104 0.46 9.91 16.79
N SER A 105 -0.63 10.64 16.55
CA SER A 105 -1.88 10.55 17.33
C SER A 105 -3.13 10.58 16.45
N TYR A 106 -3.09 9.86 15.33
CA TYR A 106 -4.23 9.76 14.42
C TYR A 106 -5.42 9.05 15.07
N ALA A 107 -6.62 9.55 14.79
CA ALA A 107 -7.85 8.83 15.11
C ALA A 107 -8.14 7.76 14.04
N ALA A 108 -8.77 6.67 14.44
CA ALA A 108 -9.25 5.67 13.48
C ALA A 108 -10.36 6.27 12.60
N LEU A 109 -10.20 6.17 11.26
CA LEU A 109 -11.27 6.53 10.34
C LEU A 109 -12.36 5.47 10.38
N SER A 110 -13.62 5.89 10.65
CA SER A 110 -14.74 4.95 10.62
C SER A 110 -14.99 4.42 9.20
N ALA A 111 -15.31 3.14 9.09
CA ALA A 111 -15.61 2.48 7.81
C ALA A 111 -16.77 3.12 7.04
N GLU A 112 -17.67 3.85 7.72
CA GLU A 112 -18.76 4.57 7.06
C GLU A 112 -18.29 5.69 6.14
N TYR A 113 -17.09 6.26 6.42
CA TYR A 113 -16.47 7.30 5.58
C TYR A 113 -15.53 6.75 4.51
N LEU A 114 -15.26 5.46 4.52
CA LEU A 114 -14.32 4.83 3.60
C LEU A 114 -15.08 4.14 2.46
N GLN A 115 -14.70 4.44 1.22
CA GLN A 115 -15.13 3.73 0.03
C GLN A 115 -13.96 2.95 -0.52
N LEU A 116 -14.14 1.62 -0.65
CA LEU A 116 -13.21 0.72 -1.31
C LEU A 116 -13.93 0.11 -2.52
N ASP A 117 -13.49 0.45 -3.71
CA ASP A 117 -13.98 -0.17 -4.93
C ASP A 117 -13.01 -1.27 -5.35
N ASN A 118 -13.56 -2.39 -5.83
CA ASN A 118 -12.79 -3.57 -6.22
C ASN A 118 -11.90 -4.12 -5.10
N SER A 119 -12.44 -4.24 -3.88
CA SER A 119 -11.69 -4.69 -2.68
C SER A 119 -11.23 -6.16 -2.73
N THR A 120 -11.55 -6.90 -3.78
CA THR A 120 -11.06 -8.26 -4.03
C THR A 120 -10.36 -8.29 -5.38
N LEU A 121 -9.08 -8.65 -5.36
CA LEU A 121 -8.21 -8.69 -6.52
C LEU A 121 -7.83 -10.13 -6.86
N THR A 122 -7.61 -10.41 -8.14
CA THR A 122 -7.09 -11.68 -8.62
C THR A 122 -5.68 -11.49 -9.19
N ILE A 123 -4.74 -12.29 -8.71
CA ILE A 123 -3.44 -12.48 -9.35
C ILE A 123 -3.53 -13.78 -10.12
N ALA A 124 -3.49 -13.72 -11.44
CA ALA A 124 -3.66 -14.89 -12.31
C ALA A 124 -2.54 -15.93 -12.12
N ALA A 125 -2.80 -17.15 -12.53
CA ALA A 125 -1.78 -18.20 -12.54
C ALA A 125 -0.55 -17.76 -13.37
N GLY A 126 0.64 -17.93 -12.81
CA GLY A 126 1.90 -17.48 -13.41
C GLY A 126 2.18 -15.99 -13.31
N ALA A 127 1.27 -15.18 -12.78
CA ALA A 127 1.46 -13.74 -12.60
C ALA A 127 1.98 -13.38 -11.21
N TYR A 128 2.58 -12.18 -11.10
CA TYR A 128 3.09 -11.58 -9.86
C TYR A 128 2.30 -10.34 -9.45
N LYS A 129 1.39 -9.85 -10.29
CA LYS A 129 0.60 -8.64 -10.07
C LYS A 129 -0.87 -8.93 -10.34
N SER A 130 -1.76 -8.28 -9.59
CA SER A 130 -3.21 -8.35 -9.82
C SER A 130 -3.60 -7.72 -11.16
N GLU A 131 -4.65 -8.27 -11.78
CA GLU A 131 -5.22 -7.74 -13.03
C GLU A 131 -5.93 -6.41 -12.85
N GLY A 132 -6.44 -6.14 -11.63
CA GLY A 132 -7.13 -4.91 -11.27
C GLY A 132 -6.44 -4.18 -10.14
N GLU A 133 -7.05 -3.06 -9.75
CA GLU A 133 -6.60 -2.22 -8.64
C GLU A 133 -7.75 -1.99 -7.67
N VAL A 134 -7.43 -1.87 -6.37
CA VAL A 134 -8.34 -1.31 -5.39
C VAL A 134 -8.32 0.21 -5.51
N THR A 135 -9.49 0.82 -5.62
CA THR A 135 -9.60 2.28 -5.54
C THR A 135 -10.14 2.67 -4.18
N VAL A 136 -9.50 3.67 -3.58
CA VAL A 136 -9.81 4.18 -2.24
C VAL A 136 -10.25 5.63 -2.35
N SER A 137 -11.40 5.94 -1.77
CA SER A 137 -11.91 7.30 -1.66
C SER A 137 -12.68 7.49 -0.35
N LEU A 138 -12.97 8.75 0.00
CA LEU A 138 -13.87 9.04 1.12
C LEU A 138 -15.30 9.28 0.62
N LYS A 139 -16.26 8.90 1.47
CA LYS A 139 -17.70 9.03 1.21
C LYS A 139 -18.47 9.56 2.43
N GLY A 140 -19.73 9.82 2.25
CA GLY A 140 -20.64 10.22 3.33
C GLY A 140 -20.54 11.68 3.72
N ASP A 141 -21.06 12.00 4.89
CA ASP A 141 -21.09 13.36 5.41
C ASP A 141 -19.77 13.67 6.17
N LEU A 142 -18.75 14.12 5.44
CA LEU A 142 -17.43 14.43 5.98
C LEU A 142 -17.44 15.63 6.94
N THR A 143 -18.55 16.37 7.06
CA THR A 143 -18.66 17.49 8.04
C THR A 143 -18.62 17.00 9.48
N ARG A 144 -18.91 15.72 9.70
CA ARG A 144 -18.86 15.06 11.02
C ARG A 144 -17.45 14.68 11.47
N LEU A 145 -16.49 14.70 10.55
CA LEU A 145 -15.08 14.49 10.87
C LEU A 145 -14.53 15.81 11.42
N GLY A 146 -14.27 15.85 12.72
CA GLY A 146 -13.79 17.06 13.41
C GLY A 146 -12.34 17.41 13.07
N ASP A 147 -11.91 18.59 13.50
CA ASP A 147 -10.50 19.02 13.45
C ASP A 147 -9.69 18.26 14.50
N LEU A 148 -9.22 17.09 14.13
CA LEU A 148 -8.28 16.29 14.90
C LEU A 148 -6.89 16.37 14.26
N ASN A 149 -5.91 15.76 14.92
CA ASN A 149 -4.54 15.61 14.38
C ASN A 149 -4.48 14.76 13.09
N GLY A 150 -5.62 14.36 12.57
CA GLY A 150 -5.80 13.56 11.38
C GLY A 150 -6.46 12.21 11.66
N TYR A 151 -6.81 11.54 10.60
CA TYR A 151 -7.41 10.20 10.62
C TYR A 151 -6.48 9.21 9.93
N LEU A 152 -6.55 7.96 10.36
CA LEU A 152 -5.83 6.86 9.75
C LEU A 152 -6.79 5.70 9.48
N ALA A 153 -6.74 5.16 8.27
CA ALA A 153 -7.43 3.93 7.89
C ALA A 153 -6.41 2.89 7.40
N PRO A 154 -5.98 1.95 8.24
CA PRO A 154 -5.17 0.83 7.80
C PRO A 154 -6.00 -0.13 6.92
N LEU A 155 -5.55 -0.38 5.71
CA LEU A 155 -6.14 -1.29 4.73
C LEU A 155 -5.29 -2.55 4.69
N LYS A 156 -5.76 -3.61 5.34
CA LYS A 156 -5.05 -4.87 5.46
C LYS A 156 -5.34 -5.78 4.28
N LEU A 157 -4.29 -6.33 3.69
CA LEU A 157 -4.39 -7.38 2.69
C LEU A 157 -4.51 -8.74 3.38
N SER A 158 -5.29 -9.62 2.77
CA SER A 158 -5.34 -11.04 3.10
C SER A 158 -5.44 -11.86 1.83
N SER A 159 -4.93 -13.07 1.81
CA SER A 159 -4.99 -13.92 0.61
C SER A 159 -5.34 -15.34 0.96
N SER A 160 -6.02 -16.01 0.06
CA SER A 160 -6.14 -17.46 0.05
C SER A 160 -4.91 -18.07 -0.65
N GLY A 161 -4.18 -18.93 0.03
CA GLY A 161 -3.02 -19.65 -0.54
C GLY A 161 -1.69 -18.92 -0.46
N ALA A 162 -1.64 -17.72 0.14
CA ALA A 162 -0.41 -17.00 0.43
C ALA A 162 -0.49 -16.29 1.78
N GLY A 163 0.65 -16.12 2.45
CA GLY A 163 0.78 -15.24 3.60
C GLY A 163 0.67 -13.76 3.20
N THR A 164 0.73 -12.88 4.19
CA THR A 164 0.77 -11.43 3.97
C THR A 164 2.12 -10.89 4.42
N SER A 165 2.74 -10.04 3.60
CA SER A 165 4.03 -9.44 3.93
C SER A 165 3.94 -8.62 5.22
N ALA A 166 4.86 -8.84 6.16
CA ALA A 166 4.90 -8.11 7.43
C ALA A 166 5.12 -6.60 7.24
N GLY A 167 5.94 -6.20 6.26
CA GLY A 167 6.26 -4.80 6.01
C GLY A 167 5.35 -4.10 5.01
N ARG A 168 4.68 -4.85 4.12
CA ARG A 168 3.87 -4.28 3.02
C ARG A 168 2.49 -4.92 2.87
N GLY A 169 2.04 -5.63 3.87
CA GLY A 169 0.71 -6.25 3.90
C GLY A 169 -0.41 -5.30 4.34
N VAL A 170 -0.07 -4.05 4.66
CA VAL A 170 -1.01 -3.00 5.04
C VAL A 170 -0.71 -1.75 4.21
N VAL A 171 -1.75 -1.14 3.67
CA VAL A 171 -1.72 0.20 3.07
C VAL A 171 -2.38 1.15 4.06
N TYR A 172 -1.74 2.24 4.38
CA TYR A 172 -2.26 3.27 5.29
C TYR A 172 -2.80 4.46 4.49
N LEU A 173 -4.00 4.94 4.85
CA LEU A 173 -4.65 6.11 4.30
C LEU A 173 -4.80 7.16 5.38
#